data_0f71dd715946bd97caab36db12db046d
#
_entry.id   0f71dd715946bd97caab36db12db046d
#
_cell.length_a   1.000
_cell.length_b   1.000
_cell.length_c   1.000
_cell.angle_alpha   90.00
_cell.angle_beta   90.00
_cell.angle_gamma   90.00
#
_symmetry.space_group_name_H-M   'P 1'
#
loop_
_entity.id
_entity.type
_entity.pdbx_description
1 polymer ?
#
loop_
_entity_poly.entity_id
_entity_poly.type
_entity_poly.pdbx_seq_one_letter_code
_entity_poly.pdbx_strand_id
1 'polypeptide(L)'
;MKILIYGSAHLTSETCKVLKDHYDLVGHIPSVNPVIAGDMELPIVTEDVDHDIKLSLQYNVKMQNIENAYNVHTGLLPLWGGQDILYHTIKEKAKRQGLTFHKMSKDFDYGNIISKTTYPVFEGDDMIDLYSKMTAIFPGFVLSSLKLLENLGNENVNKCQKKRPRLFKRGKIDSSDMNVYKETLPILRKLYEK
;
A
#
# COMPACT_ATOMS: atom_id res chain seq x y z
N MET A 1 4.66 -1.33 20.52
CA MET A 1 3.39 -0.97 19.82
C MET A 1 2.79 -2.22 19.22
N LYS A 2 1.52 -2.49 19.49
CA LYS A 2 0.73 -3.59 18.93
C LYS A 2 0.09 -3.16 17.62
N ILE A 3 0.27 -3.93 16.57
CA ILE A 3 -0.20 -3.59 15.24
C ILE A 3 -1.15 -4.67 14.71
N LEU A 4 -2.37 -4.29 14.36
CA LEU A 4 -3.30 -5.10 13.60
C LEU A 4 -3.10 -4.85 12.10
N ILE A 5 -2.75 -5.90 11.35
CA ILE A 5 -2.50 -5.81 9.91
C ILE A 5 -3.80 -6.00 9.12
N TYR A 6 -4.05 -5.12 8.16
CA TYR A 6 -5.09 -5.29 7.14
C TYR A 6 -4.42 -5.57 5.80
N GLY A 7 -4.61 -6.77 5.27
CA GLY A 7 -4.03 -7.23 4.01
C GLY A 7 -3.50 -8.66 4.09
N SER A 8 -3.37 -9.27 2.93
CA SER A 8 -2.80 -10.62 2.75
C SER A 8 -2.13 -10.76 1.37
N ALA A 9 -1.73 -9.65 0.76
CA ALA A 9 -1.00 -9.65 -0.49
C ALA A 9 0.49 -9.94 -0.26
N HIS A 10 1.23 -10.26 -1.32
CA HIS A 10 2.67 -10.53 -1.28
C HIS A 10 3.47 -9.43 -0.55
N LEU A 11 3.26 -8.14 -0.89
CA LEU A 11 3.95 -7.04 -0.20
C LEU A 11 3.58 -6.94 1.28
N THR A 12 2.35 -7.32 1.66
CA THR A 12 1.94 -7.39 3.07
C THR A 12 2.76 -8.44 3.81
N SER A 13 2.84 -9.64 3.25
CA SER A 13 3.61 -10.76 3.81
C SER A 13 5.09 -10.39 3.99
N GLU A 14 5.75 -9.90 2.93
CA GLU A 14 7.15 -9.48 2.99
C GLU A 14 7.39 -8.35 4.01
N THR A 15 6.43 -7.45 4.14
CA THR A 15 6.50 -6.39 5.14
C THR A 15 6.37 -6.93 6.57
N CYS A 16 5.46 -7.86 6.80
CA CYS A 16 5.29 -8.47 8.13
C CYS A 16 6.55 -9.23 8.58
N LYS A 17 7.28 -9.87 7.66
CA LYS A 17 8.57 -10.52 7.98
C LYS A 17 9.62 -9.54 8.52
N VAL A 18 9.60 -8.30 8.05
CA VAL A 18 10.49 -7.23 8.55
C VAL A 18 9.94 -6.61 9.84
N LEU A 19 8.63 -6.39 9.93
CA LEU A 19 8.03 -5.69 11.08
C LEU A 19 8.03 -6.53 12.37
N LYS A 20 7.93 -7.86 12.28
CA LYS A 20 7.87 -8.76 13.44
C LYS A 20 9.11 -8.66 14.37
N ASP A 21 10.25 -8.21 13.85
CA ASP A 21 11.46 -8.01 14.63
C ASP A 21 11.45 -6.68 15.43
N HIS A 22 10.46 -5.81 15.18
CA HIS A 22 10.38 -4.46 15.75
C HIS A 22 9.06 -4.19 16.47
N TYR A 23 7.99 -4.89 16.12
CA TYR A 23 6.64 -4.63 16.60
C TYR A 23 5.91 -5.93 16.96
N ASP A 24 4.96 -5.83 17.87
CA ASP A 24 4.02 -6.90 18.19
C ASP A 24 2.89 -6.92 17.13
N LEU A 25 2.98 -7.84 16.17
CA LEU A 25 1.96 -8.04 15.15
C LEU A 25 0.90 -9.00 15.69
N VAL A 26 -0.23 -8.46 16.15
CA VAL A 26 -1.26 -9.23 16.87
C VAL A 26 -2.10 -10.17 15.98
N GLY A 27 -2.03 -9.99 14.66
CA GLY A 27 -2.71 -10.82 13.67
C GLY A 27 -3.03 -10.02 12.40
N HIS A 28 -3.78 -10.65 11.50
CA HIS A 28 -4.19 -9.97 10.27
C HIS A 28 -5.66 -10.21 9.90
N ILE A 29 -6.23 -9.23 9.18
CA ILE A 29 -7.53 -9.31 8.50
C ILE A 29 -7.24 -9.43 7.00
N PRO A 30 -7.58 -10.55 6.34
CA PRO A 30 -7.16 -10.81 4.97
C PRO A 30 -7.87 -9.94 3.94
N SER A 31 -7.17 -9.63 2.85
CA SER A 31 -7.76 -9.04 1.64
C SER A 31 -8.70 -10.04 0.95
N VAL A 32 -9.68 -9.53 0.23
CA VAL A 32 -10.55 -10.35 -0.62
C VAL A 32 -9.87 -10.49 -2.00
N ASN A 33 -9.51 -11.72 -2.39
CA ASN A 33 -8.88 -12.03 -3.67
C ASN A 33 -7.72 -11.07 -4.04
N PRO A 34 -6.61 -11.05 -3.29
CA PRO A 34 -5.47 -10.19 -3.61
C PRO A 34 -4.93 -10.52 -4.99
N VAL A 35 -4.40 -9.52 -5.69
CA VAL A 35 -3.82 -9.69 -7.06
C VAL A 35 -2.66 -10.68 -7.04
N ILE A 36 -1.78 -10.54 -6.05
CA ILE A 36 -0.70 -11.48 -5.74
C ILE A 36 -0.87 -11.82 -4.26
N ALA A 37 -1.17 -13.08 -3.96
CA ALA A 37 -1.32 -13.54 -2.59
C ALA A 37 0.04 -13.62 -1.87
N GLY A 38 0.04 -13.39 -0.56
CA GLY A 38 1.21 -13.55 0.30
C GLY A 38 1.03 -14.73 1.24
N ASP A 39 2.14 -15.34 1.61
CA ASP A 39 2.17 -16.36 2.67
C ASP A 39 2.25 -15.64 4.03
N MET A 40 1.08 -15.50 4.67
CA MET A 40 0.95 -14.79 5.94
C MET A 40 1.24 -15.74 7.11
N GLU A 41 2.33 -15.51 7.82
CA GLU A 41 2.70 -16.24 9.03
C GLU A 41 1.94 -15.74 10.29
N LEU A 42 1.00 -14.80 10.13
CA LEU A 42 0.20 -14.22 11.22
C LEU A 42 -1.17 -14.90 11.33
N PRO A 43 -1.73 -15.04 12.55
CA PRO A 43 -3.07 -15.56 12.71
C PRO A 43 -4.12 -14.64 12.07
N ILE A 44 -5.17 -15.22 11.49
CA ILE A 44 -6.37 -14.49 11.09
C ILE A 44 -7.15 -14.14 12.34
N VAL A 45 -7.48 -12.86 12.50
CA VAL A 45 -8.18 -12.34 13.67
C VAL A 45 -9.35 -11.44 13.26
N THR A 46 -10.17 -11.05 14.23
CA THR A 46 -11.19 -10.03 14.10
C THR A 46 -10.71 -8.68 14.65
N GLU A 47 -11.44 -7.61 14.40
CA GLU A 47 -11.01 -6.24 14.75
C GLU A 47 -11.05 -5.96 16.26
N ASP A 48 -11.64 -6.84 17.06
CA ASP A 48 -11.73 -6.74 18.52
C ASP A 48 -10.46 -7.19 19.28
N VAL A 49 -9.46 -7.73 18.57
CA VAL A 49 -8.15 -8.02 19.18
C VAL A 49 -7.50 -6.73 19.68
N ASP A 50 -6.86 -6.80 20.85
CA ASP A 50 -6.19 -5.65 21.47
C ASP A 50 -5.02 -5.14 20.60
N HIS A 51 -5.09 -3.88 20.14
CA HIS A 51 -4.11 -3.23 19.27
C HIS A 51 -4.03 -1.72 19.48
N ASP A 52 -2.87 -1.15 19.23
CA ASP A 52 -2.64 0.30 19.30
C ASP A 52 -3.01 0.99 17.98
N ILE A 53 -2.64 0.37 16.85
CA ILE A 53 -2.91 0.89 15.51
C ILE A 53 -3.34 -0.22 14.54
N LYS A 54 -4.03 0.21 13.48
CA LYS A 54 -4.40 -0.57 12.30
C LYS A 54 -3.51 -0.16 11.13
N LEU A 55 -2.86 -1.11 10.50
CA LEU A 55 -1.97 -0.86 9.36
C LEU A 55 -2.50 -1.55 8.12
N SER A 56 -2.99 -0.76 7.16
CA SER A 56 -3.46 -1.24 5.86
C SER A 56 -2.30 -1.34 4.87
N LEU A 57 -2.05 -2.55 4.39
CA LEU A 57 -1.02 -2.89 3.41
C LEU A 57 -1.68 -3.63 2.25
N GLN A 58 -1.95 -2.92 1.16
CA GLN A 58 -2.67 -3.46 -0.01
C GLN A 58 -4.03 -4.10 0.31
N TYR A 59 -4.71 -3.62 1.36
CA TYR A 59 -6.04 -4.06 1.70
C TYR A 59 -7.06 -3.48 0.71
N ASN A 60 -7.87 -4.33 0.11
CA ASN A 60 -8.76 -3.97 -1.00
C ASN A 60 -10.24 -3.86 -0.61
N VAL A 61 -10.54 -3.89 0.68
CA VAL A 61 -11.88 -3.71 1.22
C VAL A 61 -11.95 -2.39 1.99
N LYS A 62 -13.08 -1.70 1.95
CA LYS A 62 -13.28 -0.48 2.72
C LYS A 62 -13.35 -0.81 4.21
N MET A 63 -12.45 -0.27 5.00
CA MET A 63 -12.49 -0.37 6.46
C MET A 63 -13.66 0.44 7.02
N GLN A 64 -14.43 -0.15 7.94
CA GLN A 64 -15.55 0.53 8.59
C GLN A 64 -15.07 1.43 9.73
N ASN A 65 -14.18 0.91 10.55
CA ASN A 65 -13.56 1.66 11.65
C ASN A 65 -12.14 2.08 11.27
N ILE A 66 -11.93 3.38 11.08
CA ILE A 66 -10.64 3.98 10.69
C ILE A 66 -9.95 4.72 11.85
N GLU A 67 -10.40 4.51 13.07
CA GLU A 67 -9.72 5.05 14.25
C GLU A 67 -8.33 4.43 14.36
N ASN A 68 -7.32 5.26 14.56
CA ASN A 68 -5.90 4.86 14.57
C ASN A 68 -5.47 3.99 13.36
N ALA A 69 -6.12 4.19 12.21
CA ALA A 69 -5.82 3.46 10.99
C ALA A 69 -4.87 4.25 10.07
N TYR A 70 -3.86 3.57 9.57
CA TYR A 70 -2.86 4.08 8.64
C TYR A 70 -2.81 3.20 7.39
N ASN A 71 -2.48 3.81 6.26
CA ASN A 71 -2.37 3.10 4.98
C ASN A 71 -1.06 3.42 4.29
N VAL A 72 -0.50 2.41 3.64
CA VAL A 72 0.59 2.58 2.69
C VAL A 72 0.01 2.49 1.28
N HIS A 73 -0.15 3.66 0.68
CA HIS A 73 -0.61 3.77 -0.70
C HIS A 73 0.55 3.64 -1.68
N THR A 74 0.35 2.85 -2.74
CA THR A 74 1.35 2.57 -3.78
C THR A 74 1.38 3.64 -4.86
N GLY A 75 1.29 4.89 -4.44
CA GLY A 75 1.31 6.07 -5.29
C GLY A 75 1.72 7.32 -4.52
N LEU A 76 2.21 8.34 -5.24
CA LEU A 76 2.59 9.63 -4.66
C LEU A 76 1.37 10.52 -4.47
N LEU A 77 0.77 10.50 -3.28
CA LEU A 77 -0.34 11.39 -2.94
C LEU A 77 0.12 12.87 -2.85
N PRO A 78 -0.73 13.82 -3.23
CA PRO A 78 -2.11 13.69 -3.72
C PRO A 78 -2.25 13.45 -5.22
N LEU A 79 -1.18 13.31 -5.97
CA LEU A 79 -1.24 13.23 -7.43
C LEU A 79 -1.70 11.88 -7.95
N TRP A 80 -1.36 10.80 -7.24
CA TRP A 80 -1.51 9.41 -7.66
C TRP A 80 -2.31 8.62 -6.63
N GLY A 81 -3.59 8.91 -6.46
CA GLY A 81 -4.52 8.15 -5.63
C GLY A 81 -5.34 7.15 -6.43
N GLY A 82 -6.01 6.20 -5.74
CA GLY A 82 -6.90 5.22 -6.36
C GLY A 82 -6.25 3.90 -6.69
N GLN A 83 -6.66 3.27 -7.79
CA GLN A 83 -6.30 1.90 -8.14
C GLN A 83 -5.40 1.85 -9.39
N ASP A 84 -4.74 0.69 -9.59
CA ASP A 84 -3.94 0.38 -10.78
C ASP A 84 -2.83 1.42 -11.08
N ILE A 85 -2.21 1.94 -10.02
CA ILE A 85 -1.24 3.04 -10.10
C ILE A 85 -0.05 2.71 -11.01
N LEU A 86 0.45 1.47 -11.01
CA LEU A 86 1.57 1.09 -11.89
C LEU A 86 1.20 1.22 -13.35
N TYR A 87 0.01 0.75 -13.73
CA TYR A 87 -0.52 0.89 -15.09
C TYR A 87 -0.63 2.37 -15.48
N HIS A 88 -1.26 3.19 -14.63
CA HIS A 88 -1.43 4.62 -14.92
C HIS A 88 -0.08 5.35 -14.96
N THR A 89 0.91 4.90 -14.20
CA THR A 89 2.29 5.43 -14.23
C THR A 89 2.91 5.29 -15.62
N ILE A 90 2.77 4.11 -16.23
CA ILE A 90 3.26 3.85 -17.60
C ILE A 90 2.45 4.65 -18.61
N LYS A 91 1.13 4.56 -18.55
CA LYS A 91 0.21 5.26 -19.48
C LYS A 91 0.46 6.76 -19.53
N GLU A 92 0.69 7.39 -18.39
CA GLU A 92 0.94 8.84 -18.31
C GLU A 92 2.42 9.21 -18.47
N LYS A 93 3.29 8.24 -18.79
CA LYS A 93 4.74 8.45 -18.98
C LYS A 93 5.38 9.22 -17.81
N ALA A 94 4.97 8.86 -16.59
CA ALA A 94 5.50 9.49 -15.39
C ALA A 94 7.01 9.24 -15.28
N LYS A 95 7.76 10.22 -14.80
CA LYS A 95 9.21 10.10 -14.59
C LYS A 95 9.56 9.60 -13.19
N ARG A 96 8.60 9.60 -12.28
CA ARG A 96 8.75 9.14 -10.89
C ARG A 96 7.45 8.54 -10.41
N GLN A 97 7.57 7.56 -9.55
CA GLN A 97 6.49 7.02 -8.75
C GLN A 97 7.00 6.74 -7.33
N GLY A 98 6.15 6.31 -6.43
CA GLY A 98 6.58 6.03 -5.06
C GLY A 98 5.47 5.56 -4.16
N LEU A 99 5.75 5.64 -2.87
CA LEU A 99 4.87 5.20 -1.80
C LEU A 99 4.49 6.38 -0.91
N THR A 100 3.31 6.34 -0.35
CA THR A 100 2.83 7.34 0.62
C THR A 100 2.26 6.64 1.84
N PHE A 101 2.82 6.92 3.02
CA PHE A 101 2.27 6.52 4.30
C PHE A 101 1.41 7.67 4.85
N HIS A 102 0.14 7.38 5.15
CA HIS A 102 -0.81 8.39 5.59
C HIS A 102 -1.81 7.85 6.61
N LYS A 103 -2.31 8.71 7.50
CA LYS A 103 -3.46 8.41 8.34
C LYS A 103 -4.69 8.27 7.48
N MET A 104 -5.52 7.27 7.72
CA MET A 104 -6.75 7.08 6.94
C MET A 104 -7.80 8.14 7.26
N SER A 105 -8.65 8.42 6.30
CA SER A 105 -9.83 9.28 6.43
C SER A 105 -11.06 8.60 5.81
N LYS A 106 -12.23 9.21 5.96
CA LYS A 106 -13.48 8.69 5.34
C LYS A 106 -13.42 8.67 3.81
N ASP A 107 -12.63 9.58 3.22
CA ASP A 107 -12.37 9.65 1.77
C ASP A 107 -11.12 8.84 1.43
N PHE A 108 -11.15 8.09 0.32
CA PHE A 108 -10.01 7.29 -0.12
C PHE A 108 -8.79 8.18 -0.41
N ASP A 109 -7.63 7.73 0.06
CA ASP A 109 -6.30 8.34 -0.18
C ASP A 109 -6.20 9.83 0.18
N TYR A 110 -7.08 10.31 1.08
CA TYR A 110 -7.18 11.74 1.44
C TYR A 110 -6.67 12.07 2.85
N GLY A 111 -6.23 11.12 3.60
CA GLY A 111 -5.76 11.33 4.98
C GLY A 111 -4.44 12.11 5.08
N ASN A 112 -4.05 12.42 6.30
CA ASN A 112 -2.82 13.17 6.60
C ASN A 112 -1.58 12.39 6.19
N ILE A 113 -0.79 12.96 5.30
CA ILE A 113 0.45 12.34 4.83
C ILE A 113 1.52 12.49 5.91
N ILE A 114 2.13 11.36 6.29
CA ILE A 114 3.19 11.27 7.30
C ILE A 114 4.55 11.22 6.60
N SER A 115 4.70 10.32 5.64
CA SER A 115 5.95 10.15 4.88
C SER A 115 5.70 9.75 3.44
N LYS A 116 6.71 9.96 2.61
CA LYS A 116 6.75 9.53 1.20
C LYS A 116 8.15 9.07 0.84
N THR A 117 8.20 8.13 -0.10
CA THR A 117 9.45 7.80 -0.79
C THR A 117 9.20 7.70 -2.28
N THR A 118 10.25 7.84 -3.10
CA THR A 118 10.12 7.82 -4.56
C THR A 118 11.13 6.87 -5.19
N TYR A 119 10.75 6.33 -6.35
CA TYR A 119 11.67 5.63 -7.25
C TYR A 119 11.56 6.18 -8.67
N PRO A 120 12.64 6.11 -9.46
CA PRO A 120 12.63 6.58 -10.84
C PRO A 120 11.84 5.62 -11.73
N VAL A 121 11.17 6.19 -12.73
CA VAL A 121 10.55 5.46 -13.85
C VAL A 121 11.33 5.78 -15.10
N PHE A 122 11.93 4.78 -15.71
CA PHE A 122 12.72 4.91 -16.92
C PHE A 122 11.89 4.65 -18.18
N GLU A 123 12.35 5.12 -19.29
CA GLU A 123 11.78 4.79 -20.58
C GLU A 123 11.99 3.29 -20.85
N GLY A 124 10.91 2.61 -21.20
CA GLY A 124 10.92 1.15 -21.38
C GLY A 124 10.57 0.33 -20.15
N ASP A 125 10.45 0.94 -18.95
CA ASP A 125 9.93 0.23 -17.78
C ASP A 125 8.51 -0.29 -18.06
N ASP A 126 8.29 -1.55 -17.74
CA ASP A 126 6.97 -2.17 -17.74
C ASP A 126 6.38 -2.27 -16.31
N MET A 127 5.23 -2.93 -16.18
CA MET A 127 4.58 -3.11 -14.87
C MET A 127 5.39 -4.02 -13.95
N ILE A 128 6.16 -4.97 -14.50
CA ILE A 128 6.99 -5.90 -13.73
C ILE A 128 8.18 -5.13 -13.15
N ASP A 129 8.81 -4.27 -13.94
CA ASP A 129 9.91 -3.42 -13.50
C ASP A 129 9.47 -2.49 -12.37
N LEU A 130 8.31 -1.82 -12.55
CA LEU A 130 7.77 -0.94 -11.53
C LEU A 130 7.38 -1.69 -10.25
N TYR A 131 6.78 -2.88 -10.38
CA TYR A 131 6.45 -3.71 -9.22
C TYR A 131 7.71 -4.15 -8.49
N SER A 132 8.75 -4.57 -9.21
CA SER A 132 10.05 -4.97 -8.62
C SER A 132 10.71 -3.81 -7.87
N LYS A 133 10.75 -2.61 -8.47
CA LYS A 133 11.26 -1.40 -7.81
C LYS A 133 10.47 -1.06 -6.53
N MET A 134 9.16 -1.17 -6.60
CA MET A 134 8.27 -0.94 -5.45
C MET A 134 8.53 -1.98 -4.35
N THR A 135 8.58 -3.27 -4.69
CA THR A 135 8.80 -4.37 -3.73
C THR A 135 10.13 -4.20 -2.99
N ALA A 136 11.18 -3.79 -3.70
CA ALA A 136 12.49 -3.59 -3.10
C ALA A 136 12.53 -2.54 -1.98
N ILE A 137 11.67 -1.53 -2.03
CA ILE A 137 11.67 -0.43 -1.04
C ILE A 137 10.52 -0.51 -0.04
N PHE A 138 9.47 -1.29 -0.32
CA PHE A 138 8.21 -1.24 0.42
C PHE A 138 8.38 -1.60 1.90
N PRO A 139 8.97 -2.74 2.30
CA PRO A 139 9.09 -3.11 3.72
C PRO A 139 9.92 -2.10 4.53
N GLY A 140 11.06 -1.66 3.99
CA GLY A 140 11.93 -0.67 4.63
C GLY A 140 11.26 0.70 4.78
N PHE A 141 10.47 1.11 3.79
CA PHE A 141 9.69 2.34 3.86
C PHE A 141 8.60 2.26 4.93
N VAL A 142 7.89 1.13 5.05
CA VAL A 142 6.87 0.93 6.09
C VAL A 142 7.50 1.00 7.47
N LEU A 143 8.60 0.29 7.69
CA LEU A 143 9.32 0.31 8.98
C LEU A 143 9.78 1.72 9.36
N SER A 144 10.41 2.45 8.44
CA SER A 144 10.87 3.82 8.71
C SER A 144 9.71 4.78 8.96
N SER A 145 8.58 4.59 8.28
CA SER A 145 7.37 5.40 8.47
C SER A 145 6.71 5.17 9.83
N LEU A 146 6.70 3.93 10.31
CA LEU A 146 6.20 3.60 11.66
C LEU A 146 7.10 4.21 12.75
N LYS A 147 8.43 4.11 12.61
CA LYS A 147 9.37 4.78 13.53
C LYS A 147 9.19 6.31 13.54
N LEU A 148 8.94 6.90 12.38
CA LEU A 148 8.61 8.33 12.29
C LEU A 148 7.29 8.64 13.00
N LEU A 149 6.27 7.81 12.84
CA LEU A 149 4.96 7.97 13.52
C LEU A 149 5.12 7.96 15.05
N GLU A 150 5.91 7.03 15.60
CA GLU A 150 6.19 6.97 17.04
C GLU A 150 6.86 8.25 17.55
N ASN A 151 7.81 8.81 16.78
CA ASN A 151 8.54 10.01 17.16
C ASN A 151 7.69 11.30 17.05
N LEU A 152 6.72 11.34 16.13
CA LEU A 152 5.89 12.54 15.93
C LEU A 152 4.85 12.78 17.04
N GLY A 153 4.43 11.73 17.73
CA GLY A 153 3.29 11.77 18.63
C GLY A 153 1.97 12.05 17.89
N ASN A 154 0.86 11.69 18.52
CA ASN A 154 -0.48 11.79 17.89
C ASN A 154 -0.91 13.22 17.52
N GLU A 155 -0.39 14.25 18.17
CA GLU A 155 -0.76 15.63 17.92
C GLU A 155 -0.22 16.21 16.61
N ASN A 156 0.97 15.79 16.18
CA ASN A 156 1.61 16.31 14.97
C ASN A 156 1.12 15.64 13.68
N VAL A 157 0.40 14.55 13.79
CA VAL A 157 -0.19 13.81 12.64
C VAL A 157 -1.45 14.47 12.07
N ASN A 158 -1.91 15.58 12.66
CA ASN A 158 -3.21 16.19 12.34
C ASN A 158 -3.21 17.25 11.23
N LYS A 159 -2.11 17.44 10.49
CA LYS A 159 -2.08 18.37 9.35
C LYS A 159 -2.69 17.72 8.11
N CYS A 160 -3.94 18.07 7.81
CA CYS A 160 -4.65 17.56 6.61
C CYS A 160 -3.93 17.86 5.30
N GLN A 161 -3.99 16.92 4.40
CA GLN A 161 -3.65 17.09 3.00
C GLN A 161 -4.52 18.22 2.40
N LYS A 162 -3.89 19.30 1.90
CA LYS A 162 -4.60 20.49 1.38
C LYS A 162 -5.31 20.26 0.04
N LYS A 163 -4.91 19.25 -0.72
CA LYS A 163 -5.49 18.94 -2.04
C LYS A 163 -6.10 17.54 -2.03
N ARG A 164 -7.32 17.44 -2.58
CA ARG A 164 -7.91 16.12 -2.83
C ARG A 164 -7.07 15.33 -3.81
N PRO A 165 -6.91 14.02 -3.61
CA PRO A 165 -6.15 13.19 -4.54
C PRO A 165 -6.86 13.11 -5.89
N ARG A 166 -6.09 13.05 -6.97
CA ARG A 166 -6.57 12.55 -8.26
C ARG A 166 -6.73 11.04 -8.12
N LEU A 167 -7.96 10.56 -8.22
CA LEU A 167 -8.27 9.13 -8.06
C LEU A 167 -8.34 8.45 -9.42
N PHE A 168 -7.46 7.49 -9.65
CA PHE A 168 -7.53 6.58 -10.79
C PHE A 168 -8.53 5.45 -10.50
N LYS A 169 -9.37 5.12 -11.47
CA LYS A 169 -10.39 4.07 -11.34
C LYS A 169 -10.08 2.92 -12.30
N ARG A 170 -10.17 1.70 -11.81
CA ARG A 170 -9.97 0.48 -12.61
C ARG A 170 -10.82 0.43 -13.87
N GLY A 171 -12.09 0.84 -13.83
CA GLY A 171 -13.01 0.79 -14.96
C GLY A 171 -12.72 1.78 -16.10
N LYS A 172 -11.60 2.54 -16.07
CA LYS A 172 -11.17 3.44 -17.15
C LYS A 172 -9.96 2.93 -17.93
N ILE A 173 -9.59 1.66 -17.76
CA ILE A 173 -8.57 1.03 -18.58
C ILE A 173 -9.21 0.70 -19.94
N ASP A 174 -8.65 1.25 -21.03
CA ASP A 174 -9.12 0.97 -22.38
C ASP A 174 -8.95 -0.52 -22.75
N SER A 175 -9.81 -1.04 -23.62
CA SER A 175 -9.80 -2.47 -23.96
C SER A 175 -8.48 -2.95 -24.58
N SER A 176 -7.77 -2.08 -25.32
CA SER A 176 -6.41 -2.35 -25.83
C SER A 176 -5.37 -2.48 -24.71
N ASP A 177 -5.49 -1.64 -23.69
CA ASP A 177 -4.58 -1.62 -22.54
C ASP A 177 -4.90 -2.75 -21.53
N MET A 178 -6.13 -3.25 -21.51
CA MET A 178 -6.53 -4.41 -20.71
C MET A 178 -5.78 -5.68 -21.10
N ASN A 179 -5.35 -5.80 -22.35
CA ASN A 179 -4.55 -6.95 -22.76
C ASN A 179 -3.16 -6.93 -22.12
N VAL A 180 -2.48 -5.78 -22.13
CA VAL A 180 -1.18 -5.61 -21.44
C VAL A 180 -1.30 -5.95 -19.94
N TYR A 181 -2.38 -5.46 -19.30
CA TYR A 181 -2.63 -5.76 -17.89
C TYR A 181 -2.89 -7.26 -17.65
N LYS A 182 -3.70 -7.91 -18.50
CA LYS A 182 -4.00 -9.35 -18.41
C LYS A 182 -2.78 -10.22 -18.69
N GLU A 183 -1.90 -9.81 -19.58
CA GLU A 183 -0.65 -10.53 -19.89
C GLU A 183 0.37 -10.40 -18.76
N THR A 184 0.45 -9.23 -18.14
CA THR A 184 1.40 -8.95 -17.05
C THR A 184 1.01 -9.63 -15.72
N LEU A 185 -0.28 -9.69 -15.39
CA LEU A 185 -0.74 -10.29 -14.15
C LEU A 185 -0.33 -11.76 -13.95
N PRO A 186 -0.45 -12.66 -14.93
CA PRO A 186 0.02 -14.04 -14.80
C PRO A 186 1.52 -14.12 -14.56
N ILE A 187 2.31 -13.24 -15.18
CA ILE A 187 3.77 -13.19 -15.00
C ILE A 187 4.10 -12.74 -13.58
N LEU A 188 3.45 -11.67 -13.09
CA LEU A 188 3.62 -11.18 -11.73
C LEU A 188 3.25 -12.26 -10.71
N ARG A 189 2.13 -12.95 -10.89
CA ARG A 189 1.72 -14.05 -10.03
C ARG A 189 2.77 -15.15 -10.01
N LYS A 190 3.21 -15.62 -11.18
CA LYS A 190 4.23 -16.66 -11.28
C LYS A 190 5.56 -16.28 -10.60
N LEU A 191 5.94 -15.01 -10.60
CA LEU A 191 7.18 -14.54 -9.99
C LEU A 191 7.09 -14.38 -8.47
N TYR A 192 5.93 -14.03 -7.95
CA TYR A 192 5.77 -13.57 -6.57
C TYR A 192 4.77 -14.41 -5.73
N GLU A 193 3.94 -15.26 -6.32
CA GLU A 193 3.17 -16.27 -5.58
C GLU A 193 4.03 -17.53 -5.42
N LYS A 194 4.33 -17.87 -4.18
CA LYS A 194 5.03 -19.11 -3.79
C LYS A 194 4.04 -20.15 -3.33
#